data_f2a649cecc7d2d1091ef7fedf87158fd
#
_entry.id   f2a649cecc7d2d1091ef7fedf87158fd
#
_cell.length_a   1.000
_cell.length_b   1.000
_cell.length_c   1.000
_cell.angle_alpha   90.00
_cell.angle_beta   90.00
_cell.angle_gamma   90.00
#
_symmetry.space_group_name_H-M   'P 1'
#
loop_
_entity.id
_entity.type
_entity.pdbx_description
1 polymer ?
#
loop_
_entity_poly.entity_id
_entity_poly.type
_entity_poly.pdbx_seq_one_letter_code
_entity_poly.pdbx_strand_id
1 'polypeptide(L)'
;MIEIKNLRKTYGDKTVLDIDSLTVKKGEILVVAGPNGSGKSTLLKIIAGIIKASEGTVVSEGEIFYLPQQSVPFAKTVRRNLLFAAKDKLNAKERCSTLLNELALNELADKNALALSGGECQRLALGRVLMNKGDCLLLDEPTSAADIEGGELMEKAIKRYQAQTGCAIIMTTHSPAQALSFAHRIIMLNRGTIAEQGSASELLAEPETDWGKKFVDMWKI
;
A
#
# COMPACT_ATOMS: atom_id res chain seq x y z
N MET A 1 -7.82 -9.06 -10.70
CA MET A 1 -6.47 -9.64 -11.00
C MET A 1 -5.59 -8.53 -11.56
N ILE A 2 -4.29 -8.52 -11.25
CA ILE A 2 -3.30 -7.62 -11.86
C ILE A 2 -2.26 -8.48 -12.56
N GLU A 3 -1.97 -8.16 -13.80
CA GLU A 3 -0.95 -8.85 -14.60
C GLU A 3 0.03 -7.83 -15.19
N ILE A 4 1.31 -8.06 -14.96
CA ILE A 4 2.43 -7.24 -15.46
C ILE A 4 3.27 -8.13 -16.38
N LYS A 5 3.60 -7.62 -17.58
CA LYS A 5 4.47 -8.31 -18.56
C LYS A 5 5.50 -7.35 -19.15
N ASN A 6 6.77 -7.74 -19.09
CA ASN A 6 7.91 -7.02 -19.66
C ASN A 6 7.93 -5.54 -19.27
N LEU A 7 7.61 -5.25 -17.98
CA LEU A 7 7.50 -3.89 -17.48
C LEU A 7 8.87 -3.26 -17.37
N ARG A 8 9.08 -2.19 -18.14
CA ARG A 8 10.27 -1.36 -18.02
C ARG A 8 9.92 0.10 -17.74
N LYS A 9 10.66 0.73 -16.84
CA LYS A 9 10.56 2.16 -16.59
C LYS A 9 11.92 2.80 -16.56
N THR A 10 12.10 3.79 -17.46
CA THR A 10 13.33 4.58 -17.56
C THR A 10 13.04 6.05 -17.30
N TYR A 11 14.03 6.77 -16.77
CA TYR A 11 14.09 8.22 -16.69
C TYR A 11 15.44 8.66 -17.24
N GLY A 12 15.43 9.26 -18.45
CA GLY A 12 16.66 9.42 -19.23
C GLY A 12 17.34 8.07 -19.44
N ASP A 13 18.62 7.98 -19.15
CA ASP A 13 19.42 6.75 -19.32
C ASP A 13 19.29 5.77 -18.13
N LYS A 14 18.57 6.17 -17.06
CA LYS A 14 18.45 5.35 -15.85
C LYS A 14 17.22 4.44 -15.91
N THR A 15 17.44 3.14 -15.94
CA THR A 15 16.39 2.14 -15.71
C THR A 15 16.07 2.06 -14.21
N VAL A 16 14.79 2.25 -13.86
CA VAL A 16 14.28 2.23 -12.48
C VAL A 16 13.49 0.96 -12.18
N LEU A 17 12.84 0.39 -13.21
CA LEU A 17 12.17 -0.90 -13.13
C LEU A 17 12.46 -1.71 -14.39
N ASP A 18 12.66 -3.00 -14.20
CA ASP A 18 12.78 -4.03 -15.25
C ASP A 18 12.24 -5.35 -14.68
N ILE A 19 10.98 -5.64 -14.97
CA ILE A 19 10.23 -6.77 -14.38
C ILE A 19 9.62 -7.56 -15.53
N ASP A 20 10.09 -8.79 -15.75
CA ASP A 20 9.62 -9.67 -16.80
C ASP A 20 8.13 -10.03 -16.63
N SER A 21 7.76 -10.45 -15.44
CA SER A 21 6.37 -10.80 -15.12
C SER A 21 6.06 -10.68 -13.65
N LEU A 22 4.83 -10.24 -13.35
CA LEU A 22 4.27 -10.27 -12.00
C LEU A 22 2.75 -10.40 -12.10
N THR A 23 2.19 -11.37 -11.40
CA THR A 23 0.73 -11.54 -11.31
C THR A 23 0.30 -11.43 -9.86
N VAL A 24 -0.78 -10.69 -9.59
CA VAL A 24 -1.41 -10.59 -8.28
C VAL A 24 -2.85 -11.07 -8.39
N LYS A 25 -3.19 -12.10 -7.62
CA LYS A 25 -4.52 -12.72 -7.65
C LYS A 25 -5.53 -11.91 -6.84
N LYS A 26 -6.81 -12.09 -7.12
CA LYS A 26 -7.88 -11.54 -6.30
C LYS A 26 -7.76 -12.07 -4.86
N GLY A 27 -7.91 -11.20 -3.87
CA GLY A 27 -7.77 -11.55 -2.46
C GLY A 27 -6.34 -11.78 -1.97
N GLU A 28 -5.35 -11.72 -2.86
CA GLU A 28 -3.93 -11.86 -2.49
C GLU A 28 -3.42 -10.59 -1.81
N ILE A 29 -2.63 -10.76 -0.75
CA ILE A 29 -1.83 -9.69 -0.16
C ILE A 29 -0.38 -9.92 -0.57
N LEU A 30 0.11 -9.06 -1.47
CA LEU A 30 1.49 -9.03 -1.92
C LEU A 30 2.24 -7.90 -1.20
N VAL A 31 3.34 -8.24 -0.54
CA VAL A 31 4.27 -7.24 -0.02
C VAL A 31 5.45 -7.07 -0.96
N VAL A 32 5.75 -5.81 -1.26
CA VAL A 32 6.94 -5.42 -2.04
C VAL A 32 7.98 -4.89 -1.07
N ALA A 33 8.99 -5.71 -0.79
CA ALA A 33 10.12 -5.38 0.05
C ALA A 33 11.34 -4.93 -0.79
N GLY A 34 12.29 -4.25 -0.18
CA GLY A 34 13.50 -3.81 -0.86
C GLY A 34 14.04 -2.49 -0.30
N PRO A 35 15.32 -2.16 -0.56
CA PRO A 35 15.94 -0.95 -0.07
C PRO A 35 15.32 0.32 -0.68
N ASN A 36 15.67 1.48 -0.11
CA ASN A 36 15.29 2.77 -0.68
C ASN A 36 15.85 2.90 -2.09
N GLY A 37 15.02 3.44 -3.01
CA GLY A 37 15.38 3.59 -4.41
C GLY A 37 15.34 2.31 -5.25
N SER A 38 14.86 1.17 -4.71
CA SER A 38 14.73 -0.07 -5.49
C SER A 38 13.61 -0.07 -6.53
N GLY A 39 12.71 0.93 -6.51
CA GLY A 39 11.61 1.07 -7.47
C GLY A 39 10.22 0.77 -6.91
N LYS A 40 10.05 0.45 -5.62
CA LYS A 40 8.76 0.07 -5.00
C LYS A 40 7.63 1.05 -5.28
N SER A 41 7.80 2.32 -4.90
CA SER A 41 6.78 3.36 -5.13
C SER A 41 6.53 3.62 -6.63
N THR A 42 7.57 3.45 -7.47
CA THR A 42 7.43 3.55 -8.93
C THR A 42 6.55 2.44 -9.47
N LEU A 43 6.74 1.21 -8.99
CA LEU A 43 5.90 0.06 -9.35
C LEU A 43 4.44 0.31 -8.97
N LEU A 44 4.18 0.73 -7.72
CA LEU A 44 2.82 1.03 -7.27
C LEU A 44 2.17 2.14 -8.11
N LYS A 45 2.91 3.21 -8.42
CA LYS A 45 2.41 4.33 -9.24
C LYS A 45 2.11 3.91 -10.68
N ILE A 46 2.86 2.98 -11.25
CA ILE A 46 2.56 2.43 -12.59
C ILE A 46 1.29 1.58 -12.52
N ILE A 47 1.16 0.69 -11.54
CA ILE A 47 -0.06 -0.12 -11.35
C ILE A 47 -1.28 0.77 -11.13
N ALA A 48 -1.13 1.87 -10.39
CA ALA A 48 -2.18 2.86 -10.17
C ALA A 48 -2.52 3.70 -11.41
N GLY A 49 -1.76 3.57 -12.51
CA GLY A 49 -1.94 4.39 -13.71
C GLY A 49 -1.51 5.86 -13.55
N ILE A 50 -0.82 6.22 -12.46
CA ILE A 50 -0.34 7.60 -12.18
C ILE A 50 0.83 7.95 -13.08
N ILE A 51 1.73 6.99 -13.33
CA ILE A 51 2.84 7.14 -14.28
C ILE A 51 2.79 6.02 -15.31
N LYS A 52 3.16 6.33 -16.54
CA LYS A 52 3.21 5.34 -17.63
C LYS A 52 4.52 4.54 -17.55
N ALA A 53 4.42 3.24 -17.83
CA ALA A 53 5.59 2.42 -18.16
C ALA A 53 6.29 2.98 -19.40
N SER A 54 7.60 2.73 -19.52
CA SER A 54 8.33 3.01 -20.77
C SER A 54 8.11 1.90 -21.79
N GLU A 55 8.04 0.65 -21.32
CA GLU A 55 7.78 -0.54 -22.14
C GLU A 55 6.96 -1.54 -21.31
N GLY A 56 6.38 -2.52 -22.00
CA GLY A 56 5.58 -3.58 -21.37
C GLY A 56 4.14 -3.18 -21.10
N THR A 57 3.42 -4.05 -20.40
CA THR A 57 1.99 -3.88 -20.12
C THR A 57 1.66 -4.14 -18.66
N VAL A 58 0.70 -3.37 -18.15
CA VAL A 58 0.04 -3.60 -16.87
C VAL A 58 -1.46 -3.67 -17.13
N VAL A 59 -2.03 -4.83 -16.87
CA VAL A 59 -3.48 -5.06 -16.98
C VAL A 59 -4.04 -5.24 -15.60
N SER A 60 -5.08 -4.47 -15.28
CA SER A 60 -5.79 -4.57 -14.02
C SER A 60 -7.28 -4.62 -14.25
N GLU A 61 -7.96 -5.50 -13.54
CA GLU A 61 -9.42 -5.60 -13.55
C GLU A 61 -9.98 -4.88 -12.32
N GLY A 62 -11.02 -4.07 -12.55
CA GLY A 62 -11.74 -3.38 -11.49
C GLY A 62 -11.11 -2.07 -11.00
N GLU A 63 -11.61 -1.59 -9.87
CA GLU A 63 -11.20 -0.31 -9.29
C GLU A 63 -9.96 -0.45 -8.40
N ILE A 64 -8.96 0.39 -8.66
CA ILE A 64 -7.73 0.48 -7.86
C ILE A 64 -7.76 1.76 -7.03
N PHE A 65 -7.46 1.62 -5.74
CA PHE A 65 -7.22 2.75 -4.86
C PHE A 65 -5.76 2.76 -4.41
N TYR A 66 -5.15 3.94 -4.40
CA TYR A 66 -3.75 4.13 -4.05
C TYR A 66 -3.60 5.07 -2.85
N LEU A 67 -2.90 4.61 -1.82
CA LEU A 67 -2.43 5.40 -0.70
C LEU A 67 -0.94 5.70 -0.91
N PRO A 68 -0.55 6.94 -1.23
CA PRO A 68 0.86 7.31 -1.33
C PRO A 68 1.51 7.41 0.05
N GLN A 69 2.83 7.26 0.10
CA GLN A 69 3.64 7.39 1.31
C GLN A 69 3.41 8.75 2.00
N GLN A 70 3.35 9.81 1.23
CA GLN A 70 3.01 11.15 1.73
C GLN A 70 1.64 11.58 1.21
N SER A 71 0.74 11.88 2.13
CA SER A 71 -0.62 12.29 1.82
C SER A 71 -0.91 13.66 2.41
N VAL A 72 -1.49 14.53 1.61
CA VAL A 72 -1.93 15.86 2.06
C VAL A 72 -3.45 15.85 2.22
N PRO A 73 -3.98 16.29 3.36
CA PRO A 73 -5.40 16.43 3.56
C PRO A 73 -5.94 17.64 2.80
N PHE A 74 -7.22 17.62 2.45
CA PHE A 74 -7.91 18.81 1.97
C PHE A 74 -8.11 19.80 3.12
N ALA A 75 -8.11 21.11 2.83
CA ALA A 75 -8.44 22.19 3.76
C ALA A 75 -9.93 22.18 4.16
N LYS A 76 -10.35 21.10 4.80
CA LYS A 76 -11.68 20.77 5.29
C LYS A 76 -11.56 20.08 6.63
N THR A 77 -12.68 19.86 7.34
CA THR A 77 -12.67 19.01 8.55
C THR A 77 -12.31 17.56 8.20
N VAL A 78 -11.84 16.80 9.20
CA VAL A 78 -11.53 15.37 9.06
C VAL A 78 -12.74 14.61 8.50
N ARG A 79 -13.92 14.80 9.08
CA ARG A 79 -15.19 14.24 8.59
C ARG A 79 -15.46 14.58 7.12
N ARG A 80 -15.28 15.85 6.75
CA ARG A 80 -15.50 16.28 5.36
C ARG A 80 -14.47 15.73 4.39
N ASN A 81 -13.24 15.46 4.83
CA ASN A 81 -12.24 14.77 4.03
C ASN A 81 -12.69 13.35 3.67
N LEU A 82 -13.22 12.60 4.65
CA LEU A 82 -13.74 11.25 4.41
C LEU A 82 -14.97 11.29 3.49
N LEU A 83 -15.98 12.11 3.82
CA LEU A 83 -17.20 12.21 3.02
C LEU A 83 -16.94 12.66 1.59
N PHE A 84 -15.94 13.54 1.37
CA PHE A 84 -15.55 13.96 0.03
C PHE A 84 -14.97 12.84 -0.81
N ALA A 85 -14.22 11.92 -0.18
CA ALA A 85 -13.63 10.77 -0.85
C ALA A 85 -14.66 9.69 -1.23
N ALA A 86 -15.84 9.67 -0.59
CA ALA A 86 -16.86 8.66 -0.86
C ALA A 86 -17.45 8.79 -2.26
N LYS A 87 -17.40 7.70 -3.04
CA LYS A 87 -18.11 7.56 -4.33
C LYS A 87 -19.59 7.22 -4.12
N ASP A 88 -19.87 6.24 -3.26
CA ASP A 88 -21.24 5.92 -2.83
C ASP A 88 -21.70 6.91 -1.77
N LYS A 89 -22.65 7.77 -2.15
CA LYS A 89 -23.20 8.80 -1.25
C LYS A 89 -24.28 8.27 -0.30
N LEU A 90 -24.91 7.15 -0.61
CA LEU A 90 -26.00 6.59 0.20
C LEU A 90 -25.46 6.08 1.55
N ASN A 91 -24.38 5.34 1.53
CA ASN A 91 -23.78 4.74 2.73
C ASN A 91 -22.62 5.58 3.30
N ALA A 92 -22.32 6.75 2.69
CA ALA A 92 -21.15 7.53 3.03
C ALA A 92 -21.10 7.97 4.50
N LYS A 93 -22.24 8.35 5.10
CA LYS A 93 -22.29 8.82 6.50
C LYS A 93 -22.01 7.68 7.48
N GLU A 94 -22.60 6.51 7.28
CA GLU A 94 -22.37 5.34 8.11
C GLU A 94 -20.91 4.87 8.01
N ARG A 95 -20.41 4.73 6.78
CA ARG A 95 -19.02 4.36 6.54
C ARG A 95 -18.04 5.36 7.14
N CYS A 96 -18.34 6.65 7.03
CA CYS A 96 -17.53 7.72 7.64
C CYS A 96 -17.47 7.56 9.17
N SER A 97 -18.62 7.35 9.84
CA SER A 97 -18.65 7.12 11.29
C SER A 97 -17.86 5.89 11.70
N THR A 98 -18.00 4.80 10.96
CA THR A 98 -17.23 3.57 11.20
C THR A 98 -15.71 3.84 11.11
N LEU A 99 -15.24 4.48 10.04
CA LEU A 99 -13.83 4.76 9.84
C LEU A 99 -13.26 5.78 10.82
N LEU A 100 -14.04 6.78 11.23
CA LEU A 100 -13.63 7.70 12.29
C LEU A 100 -13.35 6.95 13.59
N ASN A 101 -14.19 5.97 13.92
CA ASN A 101 -14.00 5.15 15.11
C ASN A 101 -12.81 4.17 14.95
N GLU A 102 -12.76 3.42 13.85
CA GLU A 102 -11.71 2.43 13.57
C GLU A 102 -10.30 3.02 13.57
N LEU A 103 -10.16 4.28 13.11
CA LEU A 103 -8.90 4.98 12.98
C LEU A 103 -8.63 5.98 14.11
N ALA A 104 -9.41 5.93 15.19
CA ALA A 104 -9.32 6.84 16.35
C ALA A 104 -9.28 8.33 15.93
N LEU A 105 -10.21 8.72 15.05
CA LEU A 105 -10.34 10.09 14.53
C LEU A 105 -11.63 10.79 15.00
N ASN A 106 -12.42 10.15 15.90
CA ASN A 106 -13.72 10.70 16.34
C ASN A 106 -13.62 12.07 16.99
N GLU A 107 -12.68 12.24 17.92
CA GLU A 107 -12.48 13.50 18.63
C GLU A 107 -11.94 14.61 17.70
N LEU A 108 -11.37 14.23 16.58
CA LEU A 108 -10.81 15.11 15.58
C LEU A 108 -11.78 15.38 14.42
N ALA A 109 -12.97 14.75 14.42
CA ALA A 109 -13.86 14.72 13.27
C ALA A 109 -14.19 16.11 12.70
N ASP A 110 -14.37 17.09 13.56
CA ASP A 110 -14.73 18.46 13.17
C ASP A 110 -13.53 19.43 13.17
N LYS A 111 -12.32 18.96 13.50
CA LYS A 111 -11.06 19.70 13.41
C LYS A 111 -10.65 19.89 11.95
N ASN A 112 -10.02 21.04 11.64
CA ASN A 112 -9.41 21.24 10.33
C ASN A 112 -8.28 20.24 10.11
N ALA A 113 -8.35 19.48 9.03
CA ALA A 113 -7.40 18.42 8.76
C ALA A 113 -5.96 18.92 8.49
N LEU A 114 -5.79 20.19 8.13
CA LEU A 114 -4.45 20.80 8.02
C LEU A 114 -3.73 20.97 9.38
N ALA A 115 -4.46 20.84 10.48
CA ALA A 115 -3.91 20.95 11.84
C ALA A 115 -3.66 19.57 12.49
N LEU A 116 -3.71 18.50 11.72
CA LEU A 116 -3.41 17.14 12.17
C LEU A 116 -1.89 16.92 12.30
N SER A 117 -1.49 16.07 13.23
CA SER A 117 -0.14 15.49 13.27
C SER A 117 0.12 14.59 12.06
N GLY A 118 1.38 14.21 11.82
CA GLY A 118 1.74 13.33 10.72
C GLY A 118 1.01 11.98 10.76
N GLY A 119 0.97 11.33 11.94
CA GLY A 119 0.27 10.06 12.13
C GLY A 119 -1.25 10.18 11.97
N GLU A 120 -1.89 11.24 12.52
CA GLU A 120 -3.31 11.50 12.32
C GLU A 120 -3.65 11.75 10.85
N CYS A 121 -2.77 12.48 10.15
CA CYS A 121 -2.92 12.74 8.71
C CYS A 121 -2.83 11.44 7.90
N GLN A 122 -1.93 10.53 8.27
CA GLN A 122 -1.79 9.24 7.62
C GLN A 122 -3.00 8.33 7.88
N ARG A 123 -3.52 8.29 9.12
CA ARG A 123 -4.78 7.60 9.42
C ARG A 123 -5.96 8.16 8.61
N LEU A 124 -6.06 9.48 8.49
CA LEU A 124 -7.07 10.11 7.65
C LEU A 124 -6.91 9.74 6.18
N ALA A 125 -5.69 9.73 5.67
CA ALA A 125 -5.41 9.35 4.28
C ALA A 125 -5.81 7.90 3.99
N LEU A 126 -5.49 6.97 4.90
CA LEU A 126 -5.97 5.60 4.81
C LEU A 126 -7.51 5.56 4.85
N GLY A 127 -8.15 6.26 5.78
CA GLY A 127 -9.61 6.36 5.85
C GLY A 127 -10.24 6.80 4.54
N ARG A 128 -9.65 7.79 3.84
CA ARG A 128 -10.12 8.26 2.53
C ARG A 128 -10.10 7.15 1.47
N VAL A 129 -9.07 6.32 1.48
CA VAL A 129 -8.98 5.16 0.57
C VAL A 129 -10.05 4.13 0.92
N LEU A 130 -10.19 3.80 2.21
CA LEU A 130 -11.13 2.80 2.71
C LEU A 130 -12.61 3.25 2.66
N MET A 131 -12.92 4.51 2.34
CA MET A 131 -14.30 4.99 2.13
C MET A 131 -15.02 4.26 1.00
N ASN A 132 -14.27 3.72 0.04
CA ASN A 132 -14.81 3.09 -1.16
C ASN A 132 -14.52 1.60 -1.16
N LYS A 133 -15.30 0.83 -1.91
CA LYS A 133 -15.00 -0.59 -2.18
C LYS A 133 -14.20 -0.65 -3.49
N GLY A 134 -13.01 -1.25 -3.43
CA GLY A 134 -12.14 -1.46 -4.59
C GLY A 134 -11.78 -2.91 -4.77
N ASP A 135 -11.30 -3.24 -5.96
CA ASP A 135 -10.81 -4.58 -6.29
C ASP A 135 -9.34 -4.76 -5.91
N CYS A 136 -8.60 -3.64 -5.82
CA CYS A 136 -7.23 -3.62 -5.36
C CYS A 136 -6.90 -2.36 -4.54
N LEU A 137 -6.17 -2.53 -3.43
CA LEU A 137 -5.53 -1.46 -2.69
C LEU A 137 -4.01 -1.48 -2.95
N LEU A 138 -3.48 -0.33 -3.29
CA LEU A 138 -2.04 -0.08 -3.36
C LEU A 138 -1.65 0.82 -2.19
N LEU A 139 -0.82 0.31 -1.30
CA LEU A 139 -0.46 0.98 -0.03
C LEU A 139 1.05 1.21 0.01
N ASP A 140 1.47 2.45 -0.16
CA ASP A 140 2.90 2.82 -0.16
C ASP A 140 3.32 3.24 1.25
N GLU A 141 3.93 2.31 2.00
CA GLU A 141 4.37 2.48 3.39
C GLU A 141 3.25 3.04 4.31
N PRO A 142 2.11 2.36 4.42
CA PRO A 142 0.90 2.92 5.02
C PRO A 142 1.05 3.36 6.48
N THR A 143 2.01 2.83 7.22
CA THR A 143 2.18 3.10 8.66
C THR A 143 3.47 3.86 9.01
N SER A 144 4.23 4.32 8.01
CA SER A 144 5.58 4.88 8.21
C SER A 144 5.63 6.15 9.07
N ALA A 145 4.56 6.94 9.13
CA ALA A 145 4.48 8.15 9.95
C ALA A 145 3.62 7.96 11.22
N ALA A 146 3.06 6.76 11.44
CA ALA A 146 2.25 6.46 12.61
C ALA A 146 3.13 6.02 13.80
N ASP A 147 2.68 6.35 15.01
CA ASP A 147 3.17 5.71 16.22
C ASP A 147 2.71 4.24 16.30
N ILE A 148 3.15 3.52 17.34
CA ILE A 148 2.85 2.08 17.47
C ILE A 148 1.33 1.85 17.51
N GLU A 149 0.58 2.61 18.31
CA GLU A 149 -0.87 2.46 18.44
C GLU A 149 -1.59 2.80 17.12
N GLY A 150 -1.22 3.91 16.49
CA GLY A 150 -1.77 4.31 15.20
C GLY A 150 -1.47 3.31 14.09
N GLY A 151 -0.28 2.71 14.09
CA GLY A 151 0.10 1.63 13.20
C GLY A 151 -0.80 0.41 13.35
N GLU A 152 -1.02 -0.06 14.59
CA GLU A 152 -1.91 -1.19 14.88
C GLU A 152 -3.37 -0.92 14.45
N LEU A 153 -3.88 0.30 14.69
CA LEU A 153 -5.23 0.68 14.25
C LEU A 153 -5.35 0.61 12.72
N MET A 154 -4.36 1.13 12.00
CA MET A 154 -4.31 1.10 10.55
C MET A 154 -4.24 -0.34 10.02
N GLU A 155 -3.42 -1.18 10.62
CA GLU A 155 -3.32 -2.60 10.25
C GLU A 155 -4.64 -3.34 10.45
N LYS A 156 -5.29 -3.14 11.59
CA LYS A 156 -6.62 -3.73 11.87
C LYS A 156 -7.67 -3.27 10.85
N ALA A 157 -7.66 -1.98 10.49
CA ALA A 157 -8.58 -1.43 9.51
C ALA A 157 -8.34 -2.00 8.10
N ILE A 158 -7.08 -2.15 7.68
CA ILE A 158 -6.70 -2.76 6.40
C ILE A 158 -7.15 -4.23 6.34
N LYS A 159 -6.86 -5.02 7.39
CA LYS A 159 -7.26 -6.44 7.47
C LYS A 159 -8.77 -6.61 7.43
N ARG A 160 -9.50 -5.78 8.19
CA ARG A 160 -10.97 -5.77 8.18
C ARG A 160 -11.51 -5.44 6.79
N TYR A 161 -10.97 -4.41 6.15
CA TYR A 161 -11.38 -4.03 4.81
C TYR A 161 -11.15 -5.17 3.82
N GLN A 162 -9.98 -5.79 3.83
CA GLN A 162 -9.66 -6.93 2.96
C GLN A 162 -10.62 -8.11 3.18
N ALA A 163 -10.88 -8.47 4.46
CA ALA A 163 -11.82 -9.53 4.81
C ALA A 163 -13.26 -9.25 4.32
N GLN A 164 -13.70 -7.99 4.34
CA GLN A 164 -15.04 -7.59 3.90
C GLN A 164 -15.19 -7.53 2.38
N THR A 165 -14.12 -7.18 1.66
CA THR A 165 -14.19 -6.92 0.21
C THR A 165 -13.61 -8.05 -0.63
N GLY A 166 -12.69 -8.85 -0.06
CA GLY A 166 -11.90 -9.82 -0.82
C GLY A 166 -10.99 -9.16 -1.85
N CYS A 167 -10.64 -7.86 -1.67
CA CYS A 167 -9.76 -7.15 -2.58
C CYS A 167 -8.33 -7.69 -2.54
N ALA A 168 -7.58 -7.52 -3.62
CA ALA A 168 -6.15 -7.68 -3.60
C ALA A 168 -5.49 -6.50 -2.86
N ILE A 169 -4.36 -6.72 -2.20
CA ILE A 169 -3.54 -5.65 -1.61
C ILE A 169 -2.12 -5.79 -2.14
N ILE A 170 -1.55 -4.69 -2.62
CA ILE A 170 -0.11 -4.58 -2.86
C ILE A 170 0.42 -3.51 -1.92
N MET A 171 1.31 -3.89 -1.02
CA MET A 171 1.81 -3.01 0.01
C MET A 171 3.33 -2.97 0.02
N THR A 172 3.90 -1.77 0.17
CA THR A 172 5.31 -1.63 0.50
C THR A 172 5.46 -1.47 2.01
N THR A 173 6.52 -2.04 2.58
CA THR A 173 6.87 -1.85 3.99
C THR A 173 8.35 -2.04 4.22
N HIS A 174 8.87 -1.37 5.25
CA HIS A 174 10.21 -1.59 5.80
C HIS A 174 10.19 -2.44 7.08
N SER A 175 9.01 -2.87 7.55
CA SER A 175 8.87 -3.69 8.76
C SER A 175 8.73 -5.17 8.40
N PRO A 176 9.68 -6.03 8.81
CA PRO A 176 9.57 -7.47 8.67
C PRO A 176 8.34 -8.03 9.40
N ALA A 177 8.07 -7.52 10.59
CA ALA A 177 6.91 -7.93 11.38
C ALA A 177 5.59 -7.65 10.64
N GLN A 178 5.49 -6.48 10.00
CA GLN A 178 4.34 -6.14 9.19
C GLN A 178 4.23 -7.05 7.95
N ALA A 179 5.34 -7.31 7.27
CA ALA A 179 5.34 -8.22 6.13
C ALA A 179 4.86 -9.63 6.52
N LEU A 180 5.36 -10.19 7.62
CA LEU A 180 4.91 -11.48 8.16
C LEU A 180 3.43 -11.48 8.55
N SER A 181 2.96 -10.37 9.13
CA SER A 181 1.58 -10.24 9.61
C SER A 181 0.53 -10.15 8.49
N PHE A 182 0.92 -9.66 7.31
CA PHE A 182 0.01 -9.39 6.19
C PHE A 182 0.22 -10.30 4.98
N ALA A 183 1.47 -10.56 4.59
CA ALA A 183 1.76 -11.09 3.27
C ALA A 183 1.35 -12.55 3.11
N HIS A 184 0.63 -12.83 2.04
CA HIS A 184 0.55 -14.17 1.47
C HIS A 184 1.81 -14.47 0.67
N ARG A 185 2.35 -13.48 -0.03
CA ARG A 185 3.57 -13.54 -0.81
C ARG A 185 4.37 -12.23 -0.67
N ILE A 186 5.69 -12.36 -0.69
CA ILE A 186 6.62 -11.23 -0.73
C ILE A 186 7.39 -11.28 -2.05
N ILE A 187 7.60 -10.13 -2.65
CA ILE A 187 8.64 -9.93 -3.68
C ILE A 187 9.71 -9.00 -3.11
N MET A 188 10.96 -9.37 -3.33
CA MET A 188 12.12 -8.56 -2.97
C MET A 188 12.62 -7.81 -4.19
N LEU A 189 12.46 -6.50 -4.19
CA LEU A 189 12.86 -5.62 -5.29
C LEU A 189 14.26 -5.07 -5.05
N ASN A 190 15.17 -5.33 -5.98
CA ASN A 190 16.53 -4.82 -5.96
C ASN A 190 16.87 -4.15 -7.29
N ARG A 191 17.25 -2.86 -7.25
CA ARG A 191 17.63 -2.06 -8.43
C ARG A 191 16.65 -2.20 -9.61
N GLY A 192 15.36 -2.26 -9.30
CA GLY A 192 14.30 -2.33 -10.30
C GLY A 192 13.91 -3.73 -10.76
N THR A 193 14.60 -4.77 -10.36
CA THR A 193 14.30 -6.17 -10.71
C THR A 193 13.75 -6.94 -9.49
N ILE A 194 12.97 -7.97 -9.73
CA ILE A 194 12.55 -8.92 -8.69
C ILE A 194 13.73 -9.87 -8.46
N ALA A 195 14.46 -9.65 -7.36
CA ALA A 195 15.59 -10.47 -6.98
C ALA A 195 15.16 -11.83 -6.42
N GLU A 196 14.02 -11.85 -5.71
CA GLU A 196 13.49 -13.05 -5.09
C GLU A 196 12.00 -12.88 -4.80
N GLN A 197 11.24 -13.97 -4.79
CA GLN A 197 9.84 -13.99 -4.41
C GLN A 197 9.43 -15.33 -3.82
N GLY A 198 8.51 -15.32 -2.88
CA GLY A 198 8.04 -16.54 -2.21
C GLY A 198 6.96 -16.27 -1.18
N SER A 199 6.51 -17.29 -0.47
CA SER A 199 5.68 -17.10 0.70
C SER A 199 6.43 -16.28 1.76
N ALA A 200 5.70 -15.53 2.58
CA ALA A 200 6.33 -14.68 3.61
C ALA A 200 7.16 -15.52 4.60
N SER A 201 6.65 -16.69 4.99
CA SER A 201 7.32 -17.58 5.93
C SER A 201 8.62 -18.18 5.37
N GLU A 202 8.59 -18.70 4.14
CA GLU A 202 9.76 -19.31 3.51
C GLU A 202 10.84 -18.28 3.22
N LEU A 203 10.45 -17.17 2.58
CA LEU A 203 11.39 -16.17 2.11
C LEU A 203 12.09 -15.42 3.26
N LEU A 204 11.44 -15.26 4.42
CA LEU A 204 12.05 -14.64 5.58
C LEU A 204 12.82 -15.63 6.46
N ALA A 205 12.53 -16.93 6.36
CA ALA A 205 13.26 -17.96 7.07
C ALA A 205 14.54 -18.37 6.32
N GLU A 206 14.43 -18.68 5.04
CA GLU A 206 15.49 -19.27 4.21
C GLU A 206 15.52 -18.62 2.81
N PRO A 207 16.01 -17.36 2.67
CA PRO A 207 16.17 -16.77 1.36
C PRO A 207 17.14 -17.57 0.50
N GLU A 208 16.83 -17.74 -0.78
CA GLU A 208 17.64 -18.54 -1.70
C GLU A 208 18.88 -17.77 -2.17
N THR A 209 18.72 -16.49 -2.50
CA THR A 209 19.78 -15.67 -3.07
C THR A 209 20.72 -15.09 -2.00
N ASP A 210 21.99 -14.91 -2.32
CA ASP A 210 22.94 -14.24 -1.42
C ASP A 210 22.51 -12.81 -1.10
N TRP A 211 21.87 -12.13 -2.06
CA TRP A 211 21.32 -10.81 -1.83
C TRP A 211 20.11 -10.86 -0.91
N GLY A 212 19.21 -11.82 -1.09
CA GLY A 212 18.04 -12.03 -0.21
C GLY A 212 18.45 -12.31 1.23
N LYS A 213 19.46 -13.18 1.45
CA LYS A 213 20.03 -13.45 2.78
C LYS A 213 20.53 -12.17 3.45
N LYS A 214 21.36 -11.39 2.75
CA LYS A 214 21.85 -10.11 3.27
C LYS A 214 20.73 -9.10 3.56
N PHE A 215 19.70 -9.06 2.69
CA PHE A 215 18.57 -8.17 2.89
C PHE A 215 17.73 -8.57 4.10
N VAL A 216 17.43 -9.86 4.26
CA VAL A 216 16.68 -10.38 5.41
C VAL A 216 17.46 -10.20 6.71
N ASP A 217 18.77 -10.40 6.72
CA ASP A 217 19.60 -10.17 7.90
C ASP A 217 19.57 -8.71 8.34
N MET A 218 19.66 -7.76 7.40
CA MET A 218 19.50 -6.33 7.69
C MET A 218 18.06 -5.94 8.09
N TRP A 219 17.09 -6.72 7.67
CA TRP A 219 15.68 -6.43 7.88
C TRP A 219 15.18 -6.97 9.23
N LYS A 220 15.85 -7.99 9.80
CA LYS A 220 15.51 -8.64 11.09
C LYS A 220 16.04 -7.91 12.34
N ILE A 221 16.77 -6.78 12.21
CA ILE A 221 17.38 -6.04 13.32
C ILE A 221 16.35 -5.12 14.00
#